data_abf1b468d4d8fab36c864622a299f726
#
_entry.id   abf1b468d4d8fab36c864622a299f726
#
_cell.length_a   1.000
_cell.length_b   1.000
_cell.length_c   1.000
_cell.angle_alpha   90.00
_cell.angle_beta   90.00
_cell.angle_gamma   90.00
#
_symmetry.space_group_name_H-M   'P 1'
#
loop_
_entity.id
_entity.type
_entity.pdbx_description
1 polymer ?
#
loop_
_entity_poly.entity_id
_entity_poly.type
_entity_poly.pdbx_seq_one_letter_code
_entity_poly.pdbx_strand_id
1 'polypeptide(L)'
;MMNIIFNAVLGTAVFFCGLGFYKTNVVAISVLLMLQNFFFAFFQTVNNVIPTEMIGDTVDYMEWKTGKRNEGVSFSVLTVGGKLTGSLSTSIGTALLPLIGLTFTKDTVGNSVAVKGEHTDLWIWALFILIPKLLGLITLIPYAFYNLNGEKLKQIREDLKNRREEKAKVQAIGGNENE
;
A
#
# COMPACT_ATOMS: atom_id res chain seq x y z
N MET A 1 7.02 -0.88 9.36
CA MET A 1 8.02 0.21 9.28
C MET A 1 9.32 -0.26 8.65
N MET A 2 10.02 -1.24 9.19
CA MET A 2 11.31 -1.75 8.67
C MET A 2 11.29 -2.12 7.17
N ASN A 3 10.21 -2.72 6.69
CA ASN A 3 10.05 -3.08 5.30
C ASN A 3 9.97 -1.87 4.33
N ILE A 4 9.32 -0.77 4.73
CA ILE A 4 9.23 0.46 3.92
C ILE A 4 10.63 1.09 3.77
N ILE A 5 11.37 1.15 4.86
CA ILE A 5 12.75 1.67 4.87
C ILE A 5 13.65 0.78 4.02
N PHE A 6 13.56 -0.55 4.19
CA PHE A 6 14.32 -1.51 3.40
C PHE A 6 14.06 -1.35 1.89
N ASN A 7 12.78 -1.22 1.47
CA ASN A 7 12.42 -0.99 0.08
C ASN A 7 12.94 0.35 -0.46
N ALA A 8 12.94 1.41 0.35
CA ALA A 8 13.49 2.70 -0.05
C ALA A 8 15.01 2.61 -0.25
N VAL A 9 15.73 1.96 0.66
CA VAL A 9 17.18 1.75 0.56
C VAL A 9 17.52 0.88 -0.66
N LEU A 10 16.81 -0.25 -0.83
CA LEU A 10 17.02 -1.14 -1.97
C LEU A 10 16.73 -0.44 -3.30
N GLY A 11 15.63 0.31 -3.39
CA GLY A 11 15.28 1.08 -4.60
C GLY A 11 16.33 2.16 -4.91
N THR A 12 16.84 2.85 -3.90
CA THR A 12 17.90 3.84 -4.08
C THR A 12 19.20 3.18 -4.55
N ALA A 13 19.59 2.05 -3.96
CA ALA A 13 20.76 1.30 -4.39
C ALA A 13 20.65 0.83 -5.85
N VAL A 14 19.49 0.26 -6.23
CA VAL A 14 19.22 -0.17 -7.61
C VAL A 14 19.22 1.00 -8.59
N PHE A 15 18.71 2.17 -8.18
CA PHE A 15 18.75 3.37 -9.00
C PHE A 15 20.17 3.76 -9.33
N PHE A 16 21.05 3.88 -8.34
CA PHE A 16 22.46 4.25 -8.55
C PHE A 16 23.25 3.18 -9.30
N CYS A 17 23.08 1.91 -8.97
CA CYS A 17 23.71 0.81 -9.72
C CYS A 17 23.29 0.80 -11.20
N GLY A 18 22.04 1.11 -11.49
CA GLY A 18 21.50 1.13 -12.84
C GLY A 18 21.95 2.35 -13.68
N LEU A 19 22.39 3.44 -13.06
CA LEU A 19 22.78 4.66 -13.78
C LEU A 19 23.87 4.43 -14.86
N GLY A 20 24.75 3.45 -14.64
CA GLY A 20 25.77 3.10 -15.62
C GLY A 20 25.25 2.28 -16.82
N PHE A 21 24.11 1.62 -16.68
CA PHE A 21 23.64 0.61 -17.63
C PHE A 21 22.30 0.95 -18.28
N TYR A 22 21.53 1.92 -17.77
CA TYR A 22 20.15 2.17 -18.20
C TYR A 22 20.00 2.55 -19.69
N LYS A 23 21.07 3.00 -20.35
CA LYS A 23 21.08 3.29 -21.79
C LYS A 23 21.75 2.21 -22.62
N THR A 24 22.67 1.43 -22.06
CA THR A 24 23.64 0.64 -22.82
C THR A 24 23.43 -0.87 -22.75
N ASN A 25 22.89 -1.39 -21.66
CA ASN A 25 22.80 -2.83 -21.44
C ASN A 25 21.44 -3.24 -20.91
N VAL A 26 20.52 -3.55 -21.83
CA VAL A 26 19.14 -3.99 -21.52
C VAL A 26 19.11 -5.26 -20.68
N VAL A 27 20.04 -6.19 -20.91
CA VAL A 27 20.11 -7.45 -20.17
C VAL A 27 20.49 -7.21 -18.71
N ALA A 28 21.52 -6.40 -18.47
CA ALA A 28 21.95 -6.07 -17.11
C ALA A 28 20.84 -5.37 -16.30
N ILE A 29 20.10 -4.44 -16.94
CA ILE A 29 18.97 -3.77 -16.31
C ILE A 29 17.84 -4.77 -16.03
N SER A 30 17.50 -5.64 -16.97
CA SER A 30 16.45 -6.63 -16.79
C SER A 30 16.75 -7.55 -15.61
N VAL A 31 17.98 -8.03 -15.49
CA VAL A 31 18.42 -8.87 -14.36
C VAL A 31 18.35 -8.10 -13.05
N LEU A 32 18.81 -6.84 -13.02
CA LEU A 32 18.78 -6.00 -11.84
C LEU A 32 17.33 -5.75 -11.35
N LEU A 33 16.42 -5.46 -12.30
CA LEU A 33 15.00 -5.29 -12.00
C LEU A 33 14.32 -6.59 -11.56
N MET A 34 14.69 -7.73 -12.13
CA MET A 34 14.16 -9.03 -11.70
C MET A 34 14.58 -9.34 -10.27
N LEU A 35 15.84 -9.14 -9.92
CA LEU A 35 16.34 -9.31 -8.57
C LEU A 35 15.63 -8.36 -7.57
N GLN A 36 15.50 -7.09 -7.92
CA GLN A 36 14.78 -6.11 -7.10
C GLN A 36 13.32 -6.53 -6.87
N ASN A 37 12.60 -6.92 -7.94
CA ASN A 37 11.21 -7.35 -7.83
C ASN A 37 11.06 -8.65 -7.04
N PHE A 38 11.99 -9.57 -7.12
CA PHE A 38 12.00 -10.79 -6.31
C PHE A 38 12.05 -10.45 -4.82
N PHE A 39 13.00 -9.62 -4.39
CA PHE A 39 13.09 -9.17 -3.01
C PHE A 39 11.86 -8.36 -2.58
N PHE A 40 11.36 -7.49 -3.47
CA PHE A 40 10.16 -6.70 -3.20
C PHE A 40 8.93 -7.59 -2.98
N ALA A 41 8.70 -8.60 -3.84
CA ALA A 41 7.56 -9.51 -3.74
C ALA A 41 7.56 -10.30 -2.44
N PHE A 42 8.73 -10.73 -1.96
CA PHE A 42 8.86 -11.44 -0.70
C PHE A 42 8.33 -10.61 0.49
N PHE A 43 8.65 -9.33 0.53
CA PHE A 43 8.20 -8.44 1.60
C PHE A 43 6.79 -7.86 1.36
N GLN A 44 6.29 -7.86 0.13
CA GLN A 44 4.99 -7.29 -0.23
C GLN A 44 3.83 -8.03 0.44
N THR A 45 3.95 -9.34 0.63
CA THR A 45 2.93 -10.15 1.29
C THR A 45 2.64 -9.63 2.71
N VAL A 46 3.70 -9.31 3.46
CA VAL A 46 3.56 -8.74 4.82
C VAL A 46 2.88 -7.37 4.78
N ASN A 47 3.21 -6.54 3.79
CA ASN A 47 2.60 -5.22 3.63
C ASN A 47 1.10 -5.26 3.33
N ASN A 48 0.60 -6.31 2.71
CA ASN A 48 -0.82 -6.45 2.42
C ASN A 48 -1.65 -6.92 3.63
N VAL A 49 -1.04 -7.67 4.54
CA VAL A 49 -1.72 -8.18 5.75
C VAL A 49 -1.89 -7.08 6.80
N ILE A 50 -0.85 -6.27 7.02
CA ILE A 50 -0.84 -5.26 8.08
C ILE A 50 -2.03 -4.28 8.02
N PRO A 51 -2.39 -3.66 6.88
CA PRO A 51 -3.54 -2.76 6.81
C PRO A 51 -4.86 -3.45 7.14
N THR A 52 -5.02 -4.70 6.77
CA THR A 52 -6.22 -5.49 7.07
C THR A 52 -6.35 -5.76 8.56
N GLU A 53 -5.26 -6.11 9.22
CA GLU A 53 -5.17 -6.27 10.68
C GLU A 53 -5.51 -4.95 11.40
N MET A 54 -4.93 -3.83 10.98
CA MET A 54 -5.18 -2.51 11.56
C MET A 54 -6.64 -2.08 11.44
N ILE A 55 -7.34 -2.47 10.38
CA ILE A 55 -8.78 -2.23 10.25
C ILE A 55 -9.56 -3.10 11.23
N GLY A 56 -9.20 -4.36 11.38
CA GLY A 56 -9.79 -5.24 12.39
C GLY A 56 -9.67 -4.63 13.81
N ASP A 57 -8.48 -4.15 14.16
CA ASP A 57 -8.23 -3.48 15.44
C ASP A 57 -9.07 -2.21 15.61
N THR A 58 -9.26 -1.45 14.53
CA THR A 58 -10.09 -0.25 14.52
C THR A 58 -11.57 -0.60 14.70
N VAL A 59 -12.05 -1.69 14.11
CA VAL A 59 -13.42 -2.20 14.30
C VAL A 59 -13.64 -2.61 15.76
N ASP A 60 -12.71 -3.34 16.35
CA ASP A 60 -12.78 -3.74 17.76
C ASP A 60 -12.76 -2.50 18.68
N TYR A 61 -11.94 -1.50 18.40
CA TYR A 61 -11.92 -0.24 19.13
C TYR A 61 -13.25 0.52 19.02
N MET A 62 -13.85 0.57 17.82
CA MET A 62 -15.14 1.22 17.62
C MET A 62 -16.26 0.48 18.37
N GLU A 63 -16.29 -0.85 18.33
CA GLU A 63 -17.23 -1.67 19.09
C GLU A 63 -17.09 -1.42 20.61
N TRP A 64 -15.85 -1.40 21.10
CA TRP A 64 -15.56 -1.13 22.51
C TRP A 64 -16.08 0.25 22.96
N LYS A 65 -15.89 1.26 22.12
CA LYS A 65 -16.26 2.65 22.43
C LYS A 65 -17.75 2.95 22.22
N THR A 66 -18.37 2.41 21.18
CA THR A 66 -19.73 2.76 20.75
C THR A 66 -20.77 1.67 21.04
N GLY A 67 -20.33 0.47 21.37
CA GLY A 67 -21.19 -0.71 21.50
C GLY A 67 -21.73 -1.28 20.19
N LYS A 68 -21.36 -0.70 19.03
CA LYS A 68 -21.81 -1.12 17.70
C LYS A 68 -20.64 -1.62 16.87
N ARG A 69 -20.77 -2.81 16.28
CA ARG A 69 -19.79 -3.41 15.40
C ARG A 69 -20.13 -3.11 13.94
N ASN A 70 -19.33 -2.27 13.30
CA ASN A 70 -19.55 -1.80 11.92
C ASN A 70 -18.44 -2.28 10.99
N GLU A 71 -18.25 -3.59 10.86
CA GLU A 71 -17.21 -4.18 9.98
C GLU A 71 -17.39 -3.76 8.52
N GLY A 72 -18.62 -3.86 8.00
CA GLY A 72 -18.92 -3.58 6.60
C GLY A 72 -18.52 -2.16 6.18
N VAL A 73 -18.77 -1.17 7.02
CA VAL A 73 -18.39 0.22 6.77
C VAL A 73 -16.87 0.38 6.75
N SER A 74 -16.17 -0.21 7.72
CA SER A 74 -14.71 -0.10 7.83
C SER A 74 -14.00 -0.74 6.63
N PHE A 75 -14.40 -1.93 6.21
CA PHE A 75 -13.84 -2.58 5.03
C PHE A 75 -14.27 -1.92 3.71
N SER A 76 -15.45 -1.30 3.65
CA SER A 76 -15.87 -0.51 2.49
C SER A 76 -14.96 0.70 2.27
N VAL A 77 -14.59 1.41 3.34
CA VAL A 77 -13.64 2.54 3.27
C VAL A 77 -12.28 2.09 2.73
N LEU A 78 -11.77 0.93 3.17
CA LEU A 78 -10.53 0.37 2.63
C LEU A 78 -10.65 0.10 1.12
N THR A 79 -11.74 -0.55 0.70
CA THR A 79 -11.95 -0.94 -0.69
C THR A 79 -12.11 0.27 -1.60
N VAL A 80 -12.94 1.24 -1.21
CA VAL A 80 -13.15 2.49 -1.95
C VAL A 80 -11.87 3.31 -2.01
N GLY A 81 -11.19 3.46 -0.86
CA GLY A 81 -9.90 4.15 -0.78
C GLY A 81 -8.86 3.53 -1.70
N GLY A 82 -8.74 2.19 -1.73
CA GLY A 82 -7.83 1.49 -2.61
C GLY A 82 -8.14 1.71 -4.10
N LYS A 83 -9.41 1.67 -4.50
CA LYS A 83 -9.83 1.94 -5.89
C LYS A 83 -9.56 3.39 -6.30
N LEU A 84 -9.88 4.35 -5.44
CA LEU A 84 -9.60 5.77 -5.70
C LEU A 84 -8.10 6.02 -5.84
N THR A 85 -7.30 5.50 -4.92
CA THR A 85 -5.85 5.66 -4.95
C THR A 85 -5.25 5.01 -6.20
N GLY A 86 -5.72 3.82 -6.60
CA GLY A 86 -5.26 3.14 -7.82
C GLY A 86 -5.57 3.96 -9.08
N SER A 87 -6.79 4.46 -9.22
CA SER A 87 -7.19 5.30 -10.36
C SER A 87 -6.40 6.60 -10.42
N LEU A 88 -6.22 7.26 -9.26
CA LEU A 88 -5.46 8.50 -9.14
C LEU A 88 -3.99 8.29 -9.51
N SER A 89 -3.39 7.22 -9.02
CA SER A 89 -1.98 6.88 -9.31
C SER A 89 -1.75 6.66 -10.81
N THR A 90 -2.66 5.96 -11.48
CA THR A 90 -2.58 5.73 -12.93
C THR A 90 -2.71 7.04 -13.70
N SER A 91 -3.67 7.89 -13.32
CA SER A 91 -3.91 9.20 -13.97
C SER A 91 -2.71 10.14 -13.80
N ILE A 92 -2.18 10.24 -12.58
CA ILE A 92 -1.00 11.07 -12.29
C ILE A 92 0.22 10.51 -13.04
N GLY A 93 0.44 9.20 -13.00
CA GLY A 93 1.55 8.56 -13.71
C GLY A 93 1.53 8.84 -15.20
N THR A 94 0.36 8.75 -15.84
CA THR A 94 0.19 9.05 -17.27
C THR A 94 0.41 10.54 -17.56
N ALA A 95 -0.11 11.44 -16.71
CA ALA A 95 0.05 12.88 -16.86
C ALA A 95 1.51 13.36 -16.71
N LEU A 96 2.34 12.61 -15.97
CA LEU A 96 3.76 12.92 -15.80
C LEU A 96 4.59 12.58 -17.05
N LEU A 97 4.13 11.67 -17.93
CA LEU A 97 4.91 11.23 -19.09
C LEU A 97 5.30 12.37 -20.05
N PRO A 98 4.38 13.27 -20.46
CA PRO A 98 4.75 14.43 -21.28
C PRO A 98 5.71 15.38 -20.57
N LEU A 99 5.59 15.56 -19.25
CA LEU A 99 6.45 16.45 -18.47
C LEU A 99 7.89 15.99 -18.41
N ILE A 100 8.13 14.67 -18.48
CA ILE A 100 9.47 14.10 -18.56
C ILE A 100 9.99 13.97 -20.00
N GLY A 101 9.27 14.54 -20.98
CA GLY A 101 9.66 14.56 -22.38
C GLY A 101 9.31 13.30 -23.16
N LEU A 102 8.39 12.45 -22.64
CA LEU A 102 7.86 11.30 -23.37
C LEU A 102 6.51 11.67 -23.99
N THR A 103 6.49 11.82 -25.32
CA THR A 103 5.26 12.11 -26.06
C THR A 103 5.01 11.03 -27.10
N PHE A 104 3.74 10.85 -27.48
CA PHE A 104 3.35 9.89 -28.51
C PHE A 104 2.83 10.66 -29.73
N THR A 105 3.46 10.40 -30.87
CA THR A 105 3.02 10.94 -32.16
C THR A 105 2.61 9.81 -33.08
N LYS A 106 1.75 10.10 -34.07
CA LYS A 106 1.41 9.13 -35.11
C LYS A 106 2.40 9.25 -36.26
N ASP A 107 2.90 8.11 -36.73
CA ASP A 107 3.70 8.07 -37.94
C ASP A 107 2.81 8.18 -39.20
N THR A 108 3.43 8.18 -40.37
CA THR A 108 2.75 8.26 -41.65
C THR A 108 1.79 7.08 -41.93
N VAL A 109 1.93 5.97 -41.21
CA VAL A 109 1.11 4.76 -41.32
C VAL A 109 0.02 4.72 -40.22
N GLY A 110 0.00 5.71 -39.32
CA GLY A 110 -0.97 5.83 -38.23
C GLY A 110 -0.61 5.11 -36.94
N ASN A 111 0.58 4.52 -36.84
CA ASN A 111 1.08 3.88 -35.61
C ASN A 111 1.53 4.92 -34.59
N SER A 112 1.28 4.65 -33.32
CA SER A 112 1.77 5.51 -32.22
C SER A 112 3.26 5.25 -31.99
N VAL A 113 4.08 6.27 -32.24
CA VAL A 113 5.53 6.22 -32.02
C VAL A 113 5.87 7.11 -30.82
N ALA A 114 6.67 6.57 -29.90
CA ALA A 114 7.16 7.30 -28.75
C ALA A 114 8.31 8.23 -29.16
N VAL A 115 8.15 9.51 -28.91
CA VAL A 115 9.20 10.52 -29.06
C VAL A 115 9.78 10.85 -27.70
N LYS A 116 11.11 10.74 -27.58
CA LYS A 116 11.84 10.95 -26.34
C LYS A 116 12.67 12.24 -26.40
N GLY A 117 12.65 13.01 -25.34
CA GLY A 117 13.60 14.10 -25.13
C GLY A 117 14.96 13.59 -24.68
N GLU A 118 15.92 14.48 -24.56
CA GLU A 118 17.33 14.15 -24.26
C GLU A 118 17.53 13.42 -22.91
N HIS A 119 16.76 13.79 -21.89
CA HIS A 119 16.86 13.21 -20.55
C HIS A 119 15.70 12.27 -20.19
N THR A 120 14.82 11.95 -21.13
CA THR A 120 13.61 11.17 -20.89
C THR A 120 13.92 9.79 -20.29
N ASP A 121 14.95 9.10 -20.76
CA ASP A 121 15.32 7.79 -20.24
C ASP A 121 15.74 7.82 -18.78
N LEU A 122 16.47 8.87 -18.36
CA LEU A 122 16.84 9.07 -16.96
C LEU A 122 15.61 9.34 -16.07
N TRP A 123 14.70 10.20 -16.56
CA TRP A 123 13.48 10.51 -15.83
C TRP A 123 12.53 9.30 -15.72
N ILE A 124 12.43 8.50 -16.78
CA ILE A 124 11.69 7.23 -16.74
C ILE A 124 12.31 6.31 -15.67
N TRP A 125 13.64 6.17 -15.67
CA TRP A 125 14.35 5.37 -14.69
C TRP A 125 14.09 5.85 -13.26
N ALA A 126 14.17 7.15 -13.02
CA ALA A 126 13.89 7.75 -11.72
C ALA A 126 12.41 7.60 -11.32
N LEU A 127 11.48 7.80 -12.23
CA LEU A 127 10.03 7.73 -11.98
C LEU A 127 9.58 6.31 -11.60
N PHE A 128 10.17 5.28 -12.20
CA PHE A 128 9.80 3.90 -11.92
C PHE A 128 10.54 3.30 -10.72
N ILE A 129 11.78 3.68 -10.48
CA ILE A 129 12.62 3.04 -9.45
C ILE A 129 12.71 3.89 -8.18
N LEU A 130 13.07 5.17 -8.30
CA LEU A 130 13.43 6.01 -7.16
C LEU A 130 12.20 6.69 -6.54
N ILE A 131 11.43 7.41 -7.34
CA ILE A 131 10.34 8.28 -6.88
C ILE A 131 9.28 7.50 -6.08
N PRO A 132 8.75 6.35 -6.53
CA PRO A 132 7.75 5.61 -5.77
C PRO A 132 8.28 5.09 -4.43
N LYS A 133 9.56 4.74 -4.36
CA LYS A 133 10.19 4.24 -3.13
C LYS A 133 10.39 5.36 -2.11
N LEU A 134 10.78 6.55 -2.55
CA LEU A 134 10.89 7.72 -1.68
C LEU A 134 9.53 8.21 -1.21
N LEU A 135 8.52 8.27 -2.10
CA LEU A 135 7.15 8.60 -1.73
C LEU A 135 6.57 7.58 -0.73
N GLY A 136 6.97 6.32 -0.84
CA GLY A 136 6.61 5.28 0.12
C GLY A 136 7.02 5.60 1.56
N LEU A 137 8.07 6.41 1.78
CA LEU A 137 8.47 6.84 3.13
C LEU A 137 7.41 7.72 3.81
N ILE A 138 6.60 8.44 3.04
CA ILE A 138 5.50 9.28 3.57
C ILE A 138 4.49 8.42 4.31
N THR A 139 4.31 7.16 3.92
CA THR A 139 3.40 6.24 4.60
C THR A 139 3.83 5.90 6.03
N LEU A 140 5.07 6.19 6.42
CA LEU A 140 5.53 6.03 7.81
C LEU A 140 4.83 7.01 8.77
N ILE A 141 4.39 8.17 8.26
CA ILE A 141 3.75 9.21 9.09
C ILE A 141 2.47 8.67 9.76
N PRO A 142 1.47 8.14 9.04
CA PRO A 142 0.28 7.58 9.68
C PRO A 142 0.59 6.40 10.62
N TYR A 143 1.59 5.58 10.30
CA TYR A 143 2.01 4.49 11.18
C TYR A 143 2.56 4.98 12.53
N ALA A 144 3.22 6.14 12.55
CA ALA A 144 3.74 6.73 13.80
C ALA A 144 2.61 7.20 14.74
N PHE A 145 1.46 7.58 14.20
CA PHE A 145 0.28 8.00 14.96
C PHE A 145 -0.64 6.85 15.38
N TYR A 146 -0.37 5.62 14.92
CA TYR A 146 -1.18 4.46 15.25
C TYR A 146 -0.90 3.95 16.67
N ASN A 147 -1.83 4.20 17.59
CA ASN A 147 -1.70 3.90 19.02
C ASN A 147 -2.50 2.66 19.47
N LEU A 148 -3.14 1.92 18.55
CA LEU A 148 -3.88 0.69 18.86
C LEU A 148 -2.95 -0.52 18.81
N ASN A 149 -2.04 -0.62 19.76
CA ASN A 149 -1.07 -1.70 19.82
C ASN A 149 -0.85 -2.19 21.26
N GLY A 150 -0.18 -3.33 21.39
CA GLY A 150 0.28 -3.87 22.66
C GLY A 150 -0.81 -4.09 23.69
N GLU A 151 -0.61 -3.55 24.90
CA GLU A 151 -1.50 -3.77 26.06
C GLU A 151 -2.89 -3.15 25.90
N LYS A 152 -2.98 -1.98 25.26
CA LYS A 152 -4.26 -1.31 25.02
C LYS A 152 -5.20 -2.17 24.15
N LEU A 153 -4.66 -2.78 23.11
CA LEU A 153 -5.44 -3.65 22.23
C LEU A 153 -5.86 -4.94 22.96
N LYS A 154 -4.97 -5.52 23.77
CA LYS A 154 -5.30 -6.67 24.62
C LYS A 154 -6.44 -6.36 25.57
N GLN A 155 -6.38 -5.23 26.26
CA GLN A 155 -7.42 -4.78 27.18
C GLN A 155 -8.77 -4.60 26.48
N ILE A 156 -8.78 -3.96 25.29
CA ILE A 156 -10.00 -3.79 24.49
C ILE A 156 -10.62 -5.14 24.10
N ARG A 157 -9.81 -6.08 23.66
CA ARG A 157 -10.27 -7.42 23.27
C ARG A 157 -10.81 -8.22 24.45
N GLU A 158 -10.19 -8.08 25.61
CA GLU A 158 -10.63 -8.72 26.86
C GLU A 158 -11.96 -8.13 27.34
N ASP A 159 -12.10 -6.81 27.36
CA ASP A 159 -13.34 -6.13 27.70
C ASP A 159 -14.48 -6.53 26.74
N LEU A 160 -14.21 -6.60 25.44
CA LEU A 160 -15.21 -7.04 24.45
C LEU A 160 -15.61 -8.49 24.66
N LYS A 161 -14.69 -9.37 24.98
CA LYS A 161 -14.96 -10.78 25.28
C LYS A 161 -15.89 -10.89 26.48
N ASN A 162 -15.56 -10.20 27.57
CA ASN A 162 -16.37 -10.20 28.79
C ASN A 162 -17.80 -9.70 28.54
N ARG A 163 -17.95 -8.61 27.79
CA ARG A 163 -19.26 -8.07 27.38
C ARG A 163 -20.08 -9.05 26.53
N ARG A 164 -19.44 -9.81 25.64
CA ARG A 164 -20.11 -10.81 24.80
C ARG A 164 -20.54 -12.01 25.63
N GLU A 165 -19.72 -12.47 26.56
CA GLU A 165 -20.07 -13.57 27.48
C GLU A 165 -21.23 -13.18 28.40
N GLU A 166 -21.24 -11.97 28.91
CA GLU A 166 -22.34 -11.45 29.73
C GLU A 166 -23.66 -11.38 28.97
N LYS A 167 -23.64 -10.84 27.73
CA LYS A 167 -24.82 -10.82 26.85
C LYS A 167 -25.31 -12.22 26.53
N ALA A 168 -24.43 -13.17 26.27
CA ALA A 168 -24.81 -14.57 26.00
C ALA A 168 -25.47 -15.22 27.22
N LYS A 169 -24.98 -14.94 28.44
CA LYS A 169 -25.60 -15.42 29.68
C LYS A 169 -26.99 -14.85 29.90
N VAL A 170 -27.18 -13.54 29.67
CA VAL A 170 -28.49 -12.88 29.79
C VAL A 170 -29.47 -13.44 28.77
N GLN A 171 -29.04 -13.68 27.53
CA GLN A 171 -29.92 -14.28 26.50
C GLN A 171 -30.29 -15.73 26.82
N ALA A 172 -29.39 -16.51 27.42
CA ALA A 172 -29.65 -17.89 27.82
C ALA A 172 -30.68 -17.96 28.99
N ILE A 173 -30.65 -16.98 29.89
CA ILE A 173 -31.58 -16.90 31.02
C ILE A 173 -32.97 -16.42 30.54
N GLY A 174 -33.03 -15.37 29.68
CA GLY A 174 -34.27 -14.82 29.16
C GLY A 174 -34.95 -15.70 28.11
N GLY A 175 -34.25 -16.64 27.47
CA GLY A 175 -34.82 -17.63 26.56
C GLY A 175 -35.61 -18.74 27.27
N ASN A 176 -35.25 -19.03 28.51
CA ASN A 176 -35.94 -20.06 29.31
C ASN A 176 -37.26 -19.60 30.01
N GLU A 177 -37.54 -18.28 29.96
CA GLU A 177 -38.77 -17.72 30.56
C GLU A 177 -39.95 -17.64 29.57
N ASN A 178 -39.70 -17.95 28.29
CA ASN A 178 -40.72 -17.86 27.22
C ASN A 178 -41.15 -19.26 26.63
N GLU A 179 -40.75 -20.37 27.24
CA GLU A 179 -41.27 -21.71 26.99
C GLU A 179 -42.24 -22.14 28.12
#